data_085295b2942bf56ddeadc3daf3c719b8
#
_entry.id   085295b2942bf56ddeadc3daf3c719b8
#
_cell.length_a   1.000
_cell.length_b   1.000
_cell.length_c   1.000
_cell.angle_alpha   90.00
_cell.angle_beta   90.00
_cell.angle_gamma   90.00
#
_symmetry.space_group_name_H-M   'P 1'
#
loop_
_entity.id
_entity.type
_entity.pdbx_description
1 polymer ?
#
loop_
_entity_poly.entity_id
_entity_poly.type
_entity_poly.pdbx_seq_one_letter_code
_entity_poly.pdbx_strand_id
1 'polypeptide(L)'
;ELTLSGDNSYSGGTTIIGGTLTADHADSLGTGAVANSGVLQVGEGELENTLSGSGSLVKTGTGELTLSGDNSYSGGTTIIGGTLTADHADSLGTGAVANSGVLQVG
;
A
#
# COMPACT_ATOMS: atom_id res chain seq x y z
N GLU A 1 -3.42 -14.37 -7.81
CA GLU A 1 -3.03 -12.99 -8.02
C GLU A 1 -4.14 -12.23 -8.73
N LEU A 2 -4.44 -11.04 -8.25
CA LEU A 2 -5.45 -10.17 -8.85
C LEU A 2 -4.82 -8.82 -9.13
N THR A 3 -5.03 -8.30 -10.32
CA THR A 3 -4.52 -6.98 -10.70
C THR A 3 -5.70 -6.03 -10.91
N LEU A 4 -5.66 -4.88 -10.24
CA LEU A 4 -6.62 -3.81 -10.42
C LEU A 4 -5.94 -2.64 -11.13
N SER A 5 -6.59 -2.14 -12.16
CA SER A 5 -6.11 -0.97 -12.88
C SER A 5 -7.29 0.00 -13.06
N GLY A 6 -6.99 1.25 -13.34
CA GLY A 6 -8.00 2.26 -13.47
C GLY A 6 -8.33 2.90 -12.13
N ASP A 7 -9.11 3.96 -12.18
CA ASP A 7 -9.55 4.68 -11.00
C ASP A 7 -10.86 4.08 -10.53
N ASN A 8 -10.88 3.55 -9.32
CA ASN A 8 -12.06 2.90 -8.78
C ASN A 8 -12.58 3.71 -7.60
N SER A 9 -13.90 3.70 -7.43
CA SER A 9 -14.52 4.53 -6.42
C SER A 9 -15.38 3.75 -5.44
N TYR A 10 -15.19 2.42 -5.34
CA TYR A 10 -15.96 1.65 -4.37
C TYR A 10 -15.54 2.04 -2.96
N SER A 11 -16.48 2.05 -2.06
CA SER A 11 -16.25 2.53 -0.69
C SER A 11 -16.41 1.44 0.37
N GLY A 12 -16.71 0.21 -0.05
CA GLY A 12 -16.92 -0.89 0.89
C GLY A 12 -15.65 -1.52 1.43
N GLY A 13 -14.49 -1.08 0.94
CA GLY A 13 -13.22 -1.62 1.39
C GLY A 13 -12.74 -2.80 0.56
N THR A 14 -11.54 -3.23 0.86
CA THR A 14 -10.89 -4.35 0.18
C THR A 14 -10.37 -5.31 1.22
N THR A 15 -10.63 -6.60 1.02
CA THR A 15 -10.12 -7.63 1.92
C THR A 15 -9.25 -8.59 1.11
N ILE A 16 -8.02 -8.79 1.56
CA ILE A 16 -7.07 -9.72 0.94
C ILE A 16 -6.84 -10.83 1.94
N ILE A 17 -7.34 -12.04 1.63
CA ILE A 17 -7.23 -13.18 2.54
C ILE A 17 -5.88 -13.87 2.37
N GLY A 18 -5.38 -13.90 1.15
CA GLY A 18 -4.09 -14.50 0.86
C GLY A 18 -3.70 -14.17 -0.57
N GLY A 19 -2.47 -14.54 -0.95
CA GLY A 19 -1.96 -14.25 -2.27
C GLY A 19 -1.56 -12.80 -2.42
N THR A 20 -1.59 -12.30 -3.66
CA THR A 20 -1.13 -10.96 -3.99
C THR A 20 -2.22 -10.20 -4.72
N LEU A 21 -2.48 -8.98 -4.26
CA LEU A 21 -3.31 -8.01 -4.99
C LEU A 21 -2.40 -6.91 -5.49
N THR A 22 -2.43 -6.67 -6.80
CA THR A 22 -1.63 -5.63 -7.44
C THR A 22 -2.54 -4.50 -7.87
N ALA A 23 -2.27 -3.30 -7.40
CA ALA A 23 -2.98 -2.09 -7.81
C ALA A 23 -1.96 -1.17 -8.49
N ASP A 24 -2.14 -0.91 -9.78
CA ASP A 24 -1.23 -0.06 -10.53
C ASP A 24 -1.17 1.35 -9.97
N HIS A 25 -2.31 1.84 -9.48
CA HIS A 25 -2.41 3.13 -8.81
C HIS A 25 -3.09 2.95 -7.49
N ALA A 26 -2.78 3.80 -6.53
CA ALA A 26 -3.46 3.78 -5.25
C ALA A 26 -4.97 3.97 -5.42
N ASP A 27 -5.38 4.80 -6.39
CA ASP A 27 -6.79 5.04 -6.64
C ASP A 27 -7.55 3.80 -7.12
N SER A 28 -6.83 2.76 -7.55
CA SER A 28 -7.48 1.52 -7.98
C SER A 28 -8.16 0.79 -6.82
N LEU A 29 -7.84 1.14 -5.59
CA LEU A 29 -8.42 0.49 -4.40
C LEU A 29 -9.68 1.19 -3.88
N GLY A 30 -10.14 2.24 -4.56
CA GLY A 30 -11.29 2.98 -4.07
C GLY A 30 -10.98 3.73 -2.78
N THR A 31 -11.99 3.95 -1.96
CA THR A 31 -11.85 4.80 -0.77
C THR A 31 -12.01 4.07 0.56
N GLY A 32 -12.39 2.79 0.55
CA GLY A 32 -12.62 2.05 1.80
C GLY A 32 -11.33 1.53 2.42
N ALA A 33 -11.43 1.01 3.63
CA ALA A 33 -10.29 0.43 4.32
C ALA A 33 -9.83 -0.85 3.62
N VAL A 34 -8.55 -1.20 3.78
CA VAL A 34 -7.98 -2.41 3.22
C VAL A 34 -7.53 -3.32 4.35
N ALA A 35 -8.12 -4.50 4.44
CA ALA A 35 -7.71 -5.53 5.39
C ALA A 35 -6.86 -6.53 4.62
N ASN A 36 -5.57 -6.56 4.90
CA ASN A 36 -4.61 -7.29 4.10
C ASN A 36 -3.92 -8.39 4.91
N SER A 37 -4.18 -9.63 4.55
CA SER A 37 -3.49 -10.79 5.14
C SER A 37 -2.56 -11.46 4.13
N GLY A 38 -2.41 -10.90 2.95
CA GLY A 38 -1.48 -11.38 1.93
C GLY A 38 -0.48 -10.30 1.58
N VAL A 39 -0.31 -10.04 0.28
CA VAL A 39 0.61 -9.00 -0.20
C VAL A 39 -0.18 -8.01 -1.04
N LEU A 40 -0.01 -6.73 -0.73
CA LEU A 40 -0.56 -5.64 -1.54
C LEU A 40 0.58 -4.95 -2.26
N GLN A 41 0.53 -4.93 -3.59
CA GLN A 41 1.51 -4.23 -4.42
C GLN A 41 0.86 -2.99 -5.01
N VAL A 42 1.48 -1.83 -4.84
CA VAL A 42 0.96 -0.57 -5.35
C VAL A 42 2.07 0.15 -6.10
N GLY A 43 1.74 0.68 -7.27
CA GLY A 43 2.71 1.37 -8.10
C GLY A 43 2.90 2.82 -7.73
N GLU A 44 1.85 3.63 -7.82
CA GLU A 44 1.98 5.07 -7.61
C GLU A 44 0.64 5.65 -7.18
N GLY A 45 0.66 6.92 -6.80
CA GLY A 45 -0.53 7.65 -6.40
C GLY A 45 -0.52 7.99 -4.93
N GLU A 46 -1.67 8.36 -4.40
CA GLU A 46 -1.82 8.64 -2.97
C GLU A 46 -2.77 7.61 -2.38
N LEU A 47 -2.29 6.86 -1.41
CA LEU A 47 -3.06 5.82 -0.75
C LEU A 47 -3.58 6.37 0.57
N GLU A 48 -4.84 6.79 0.56
CA GLU A 48 -5.50 7.34 1.75
C GLU A 48 -6.19 6.26 2.56
N ASN A 49 -6.30 5.06 2.00
CA ASN A 49 -6.97 3.95 2.66
C ASN A 49 -6.21 3.56 3.93
N THR A 50 -6.95 3.13 4.94
CA THR A 50 -6.33 2.57 6.14
C THR A 50 -5.99 1.11 5.86
N LEU A 51 -4.73 0.76 6.03
CA LEU A 51 -4.25 -0.59 5.78
C LEU A 51 -4.06 -1.32 7.11
N SER A 52 -4.64 -2.51 7.21
CA SER A 52 -4.53 -3.29 8.44
C SER A 52 -4.28 -4.75 8.08
N GLY A 53 -4.09 -5.59 9.09
CA GLY A 53 -3.90 -7.02 8.93
C GLY A 53 -2.46 -7.44 9.06
N SER A 54 -2.19 -8.72 8.81
CA SER A 54 -0.86 -9.30 8.97
C SER A 54 -0.06 -9.32 7.67
N GLY A 55 -0.59 -8.76 6.60
CA GLY A 55 0.07 -8.76 5.30
C GLY A 55 1.12 -7.68 5.15
N SER A 56 1.69 -7.60 3.98
CA SER A 56 2.76 -6.66 3.68
C SER A 56 2.37 -5.75 2.51
N LEU A 57 3.06 -4.62 2.43
CA LEU A 57 2.89 -3.66 1.35
C LEU A 57 4.17 -3.64 0.51
N VAL A 58 4.03 -3.73 -0.80
CA VAL A 58 5.16 -3.66 -1.72
C VAL A 58 4.95 -2.48 -2.66
N LYS A 59 5.92 -1.57 -2.70
CA LYS A 59 5.93 -0.45 -3.63
C LYS A 59 6.71 -0.87 -4.86
N THR A 60 6.08 -0.79 -6.04
CA THR A 60 6.71 -1.17 -7.31
C THR A 60 6.70 0.02 -8.25
N GLY A 61 7.41 -0.13 -9.39
CA GLY A 61 7.41 0.90 -10.42
C GLY A 61 8.38 2.02 -10.10
N THR A 62 8.34 3.07 -10.94
CA THR A 62 9.27 4.20 -10.83
C THR A 62 8.61 5.48 -10.34
N GLY A 63 7.31 5.47 -10.11
CA GLY A 63 6.58 6.64 -9.64
C GLY A 63 6.67 6.84 -8.14
N GLU A 64 5.86 7.75 -7.65
CA GLU A 64 5.80 8.06 -6.23
C GLU A 64 4.49 7.55 -5.65
N LEU A 65 4.57 6.87 -4.52
CA LEU A 65 3.41 6.46 -3.75
C LEU A 65 3.44 7.18 -2.41
N THR A 66 2.35 7.85 -2.07
CA THR A 66 2.22 8.55 -0.80
C THR A 66 1.22 7.80 0.08
N LEU A 67 1.64 7.47 1.29
CA LEU A 67 0.77 6.87 2.30
C LEU A 67 0.36 7.96 3.27
N SER A 68 -0.94 8.24 3.35
CA SER A 68 -1.44 9.33 4.19
C SER A 68 -2.36 8.85 5.31
N GLY A 69 -2.72 7.57 5.33
CA GLY A 69 -3.55 7.03 6.40
C GLY A 69 -2.72 6.52 7.56
N ASP A 70 -3.39 6.21 8.65
CA ASP A 70 -2.80 5.51 9.78
C ASP A 70 -2.89 4.01 9.49
N ASN A 71 -1.75 3.36 9.37
CA ASN A 71 -1.72 1.96 8.95
C ASN A 71 -1.19 1.10 10.08
N SER A 72 -1.75 -0.11 10.17
CA SER A 72 -1.40 -1.04 11.25
C SER A 72 -1.01 -2.41 10.73
N TYR A 73 -0.71 -2.53 9.43
CA TYR A 73 -0.29 -3.82 8.89
C TYR A 73 1.07 -4.21 9.49
N SER A 74 1.25 -5.50 9.72
CA SER A 74 2.40 -5.99 10.47
C SER A 74 3.39 -6.80 9.63
N GLY A 75 3.09 -7.02 8.35
CA GLY A 75 3.97 -7.83 7.50
C GLY A 75 5.17 -7.10 6.95
N GLY A 76 5.25 -5.79 7.17
CA GLY A 76 6.39 -4.99 6.71
C GLY A 76 6.12 -4.29 5.39
N THR A 77 7.05 -3.43 5.00
CA THR A 77 6.97 -2.66 3.77
C THR A 77 8.23 -2.90 2.96
N THR A 78 8.05 -3.22 1.67
CA THR A 78 9.18 -3.42 0.76
C THR A 78 9.08 -2.39 -0.36
N ILE A 79 10.15 -1.65 -0.60
CA ILE A 79 10.22 -0.68 -1.68
C ILE A 79 11.19 -1.21 -2.72
N ILE A 80 10.66 -1.62 -3.88
CA ILE A 80 11.47 -2.21 -4.94
C ILE A 80 12.04 -1.12 -5.83
N GLY A 81 11.28 -0.05 -6.07
CA GLY A 81 11.75 1.04 -6.90
C GLY A 81 10.92 2.29 -6.64
N GLY A 82 11.32 3.40 -7.28
CA GLY A 82 10.62 4.66 -7.14
C GLY A 82 10.76 5.26 -5.75
N THR A 83 9.75 6.02 -5.36
CA THR A 83 9.74 6.74 -4.08
C THR A 83 8.49 6.38 -3.30
N LEU A 84 8.65 6.05 -2.02
CA LEU A 84 7.54 5.90 -1.09
C LEU A 84 7.62 7.04 -0.08
N THR A 85 6.55 7.81 -0.01
CA THR A 85 6.44 8.91 0.95
C THR A 85 5.40 8.54 1.99
N ALA A 86 5.79 8.56 3.26
CA ALA A 86 4.89 8.33 4.37
C ALA A 86 4.67 9.67 5.08
N ASP A 87 3.43 10.17 5.07
CA ASP A 87 3.12 11.46 5.69
C ASP A 87 3.28 11.41 7.21
N HIS A 88 3.08 10.23 7.78
CA HIS A 88 3.25 10.01 9.22
C HIS A 88 4.10 8.78 9.42
N ALA A 89 4.83 8.71 10.53
CA ALA A 89 5.56 7.50 10.86
C ALA A 89 4.61 6.31 10.97
N ASP A 90 3.38 6.53 11.43
CA ASP A 90 2.38 5.47 11.57
C ASP A 90 1.86 4.97 10.23
N SER A 91 2.13 5.68 9.13
CA SER A 91 1.68 5.24 7.81
C SER A 91 2.37 3.97 7.33
N LEU A 92 3.48 3.61 7.94
CA LEU A 92 4.24 2.42 7.51
C LEU A 92 3.86 1.16 8.28
N GLY A 93 2.90 1.24 9.20
CA GLY A 93 2.54 0.09 10.01
C GLY A 93 3.63 -0.24 11.03
N THR A 94 3.68 -1.50 11.46
CA THR A 94 4.57 -1.90 12.55
C THR A 94 5.69 -2.84 12.12
N GLY A 95 5.70 -3.30 10.87
CA GLY A 95 6.72 -4.23 10.40
C GLY A 95 8.00 -3.54 9.97
N ALA A 96 8.98 -4.34 9.59
CA ALA A 96 10.25 -3.82 9.09
C ALA A 96 10.07 -3.24 7.69
N VAL A 97 10.95 -2.32 7.31
CA VAL A 97 10.94 -1.72 5.99
C VAL A 97 12.21 -2.14 5.25
N ALA A 98 12.03 -2.79 4.10
CA ALA A 98 13.13 -3.15 3.21
C ALA A 98 13.10 -2.17 2.04
N ASN A 99 14.12 -1.34 1.89
CA ASN A 99 14.09 -0.22 0.97
C ASN A 99 15.21 -0.34 -0.06
N SER A 100 14.82 -0.50 -1.34
CA SER A 100 15.76 -0.48 -2.46
C SER A 100 15.57 0.76 -3.34
N GLY A 101 14.68 1.65 -2.97
CA GLY A 101 14.43 2.91 -3.66
C GLY A 101 14.62 4.08 -2.72
N VAL A 102 13.66 4.99 -2.69
CA VAL A 102 13.69 6.17 -1.83
C VAL A 102 12.51 6.12 -0.86
N LEU A 103 12.79 6.30 0.41
CA LEU A 103 11.76 6.38 1.44
C LEU A 103 11.84 7.76 2.10
N GLN A 104 10.72 8.47 2.10
CA GLN A 104 10.60 9.77 2.77
C GLN A 104 9.53 9.67 3.84
N VAL A 105 9.84 10.12 5.04
CA VAL A 105 8.88 10.15 6.15
C VAL A 105 8.75 11.60 6.60
N GLY A 106 7.52 12.10 6.57
CA GLY A 106 7.26 13.50 6.89
C GLY A 106 6.56 13.71 8.22
#